data_35ccfcd96c6b96bab83fa25a27e07b95
#
_entry.id   35ccfcd96c6b96bab83fa25a27e07b95
#
_cell.length_a   1.000
_cell.length_b   1.000
_cell.length_c   1.000
_cell.angle_alpha   90.00
_cell.angle_beta   90.00
_cell.angle_gamma   90.00
#
_symmetry.space_group_name_H-M   'P 1'
#
loop_
_entity.id
_entity.type
_entity.pdbx_description
1 polymer ?
#
loop_
_entity_poly.entity_id
_entity_poly.type
_entity_poly.pdbx_seq_one_letter_code
_entity_poly.pdbx_strand_id
1 'polypeptide(L)' 'MKDSVVISHIAALIEEENQIRAQSSATHEDSARLRHLKEELDQCRDLLRQRRALREFGENADAAKPRDVEIVERYKG' A
#
# COMPACT_ATOMS: atom_id res chain seq x y z
N MET A 1 -14.33 2.37 6.79
CA MET A 1 -12.86 2.32 7.01
C MET A 1 -12.37 3.72 7.28
N LYS A 2 -11.50 3.90 8.26
CA LYS A 2 -10.90 5.20 8.57
C LYS A 2 -9.51 5.28 7.96
N ASP A 3 -9.07 6.50 7.63
CA ASP A 3 -7.72 6.73 7.10
C ASP A 3 -6.65 6.18 8.07
N SER A 4 -6.87 6.32 9.38
CA SER A 4 -5.95 5.80 10.40
C SER A 4 -5.72 4.29 10.28
N VAL A 5 -6.73 3.52 9.89
CA VAL A 5 -6.59 2.08 9.67
C VAL A 5 -5.67 1.80 8.49
N VAL A 6 -5.85 2.53 7.39
CA VAL A 6 -5.01 2.39 6.20
C VAL A 6 -3.57 2.80 6.52
N ILE A 7 -3.39 3.92 7.22
CA ILE A 7 -2.07 4.43 7.62
C ILE A 7 -1.36 3.43 8.54
N SER A 8 -2.07 2.84 9.50
CA SER A 8 -1.50 1.82 10.38
C SER A 8 -1.06 0.59 9.62
N HIS A 9 -1.83 0.19 8.61
CA HIS A 9 -1.48 -0.94 7.76
C HIS A 9 -0.22 -0.64 6.95
N ILE A 10 -0.11 0.57 6.39
CA ILE A 10 1.09 1.01 5.69
C ILE A 10 2.32 0.96 6.61
N ALA A 11 2.19 1.44 7.84
CA ALA A 11 3.28 1.42 8.80
C ALA A 11 3.74 -0.01 9.10
N ALA A 12 2.80 -0.94 9.26
CA ALA A 12 3.13 -2.35 9.49
C ALA A 12 3.87 -2.97 8.30
N LEU A 13 3.46 -2.63 7.07
CA LEU A 13 4.11 -3.12 5.85
C LEU A 13 5.55 -2.57 5.73
N ILE A 14 5.74 -1.30 6.05
CA ILE A 14 7.07 -0.67 6.03
C ILE A 14 7.98 -1.33 7.06
N GLU A 15 7.46 -1.60 8.25
CA GLU A 15 8.25 -2.27 9.31
C GLU A 15 8.68 -3.66 8.87
N GLU A 16 7.79 -4.43 8.26
CA GLU A 16 8.12 -5.75 7.74
C GLU A 16 9.20 -5.66 6.65
N GLU A 17 9.08 -4.68 5.75
CA GLU A 17 10.08 -4.43 4.71
C GLU A 17 11.45 -4.14 5.34
N ASN A 18 11.49 -3.28 6.35
CA ASN A 18 12.73 -2.93 7.05
C ASN A 18 13.37 -4.14 7.72
N GLN A 19 12.56 -5.01 8.33
CA GLN A 19 13.05 -6.23 8.97
C GLN A 19 13.70 -7.17 7.95
N ILE A 20 13.09 -7.34 6.79
CA ILE A 20 13.64 -8.19 5.73
C ILE A 20 14.94 -7.60 5.20
N ARG A 21 15.00 -6.30 4.98
CA ARG A 21 16.20 -5.62 4.46
C ARG A 21 17.36 -5.61 5.46
N ALA A 22 17.05 -5.68 6.76
CA ALA A 22 18.06 -5.73 7.80
C ALA A 22 18.76 -7.09 7.91
N GLN A 23 18.21 -8.12 7.30
CA GLN A 23 18.82 -9.44 7.30
C GLN A 23 20.09 -9.47 6.45
N SER A 24 21.12 -10.15 6.93
CA SER A 24 22.44 -10.16 6.28
C SER A 24 22.49 -11.03 5.02
N SER A 25 21.51 -11.90 4.81
CA SER A 25 21.44 -12.76 3.62
C SER A 25 20.03 -12.68 3.03
N ALA A 26 19.91 -12.03 1.87
CA ALA A 26 18.65 -11.99 1.14
C ALA A 26 18.48 -13.30 0.37
N THR A 27 17.40 -14.01 0.65
CA THR A 27 17.03 -15.21 -0.09
C THR A 27 16.12 -14.85 -1.28
N HIS A 28 15.90 -15.81 -2.16
CA HIS A 28 14.94 -15.63 -3.26
C HIS A 28 13.52 -15.38 -2.73
N GLU A 29 13.16 -16.06 -1.64
CA GLU A 29 11.88 -15.86 -0.97
C GLU A 29 11.75 -14.45 -0.41
N ASP A 30 12.83 -13.89 0.16
CA ASP A 30 12.84 -12.53 0.67
C ASP A 30 12.61 -11.52 -0.45
N SER A 31 13.21 -11.73 -1.61
CA SER A 31 13.02 -10.86 -2.77
C SER A 31 11.58 -10.87 -3.26
N ALA A 32 10.95 -12.06 -3.30
CA ALA A 32 9.54 -12.19 -3.67
C ALA A 32 8.64 -11.50 -2.65
N ARG A 33 8.95 -11.65 -1.36
CA ARG A 33 8.20 -11.02 -0.28
C ARG A 33 8.29 -9.49 -0.35
N LEU A 34 9.48 -8.96 -0.58
CA LEU A 34 9.68 -7.50 -0.72
C LEU A 34 8.86 -6.94 -1.87
N ARG A 35 8.83 -7.63 -3.00
CA ARG A 35 8.02 -7.20 -4.14
C ARG A 35 6.53 -7.19 -3.78
N HIS A 36 6.05 -8.23 -3.10
CA HIS A 36 4.65 -8.31 -2.67
C HIS A 36 4.31 -7.18 -1.70
N LEU A 37 5.19 -6.89 -0.75
CA LEU A 37 5.01 -5.79 0.20
C LEU A 37 4.92 -4.44 -0.52
N LYS A 38 5.78 -4.24 -1.53
CA LYS A 38 5.75 -3.03 -2.33
C LYS A 38 4.41 -2.86 -3.05
N GLU A 39 3.89 -3.94 -3.63
CA GLU A 39 2.59 -3.93 -4.32
C GLU A 39 1.47 -3.59 -3.35
N GLU A 40 1.47 -4.17 -2.15
CA GLU A 40 0.47 -3.85 -1.12
C GLU A 40 0.57 -2.39 -0.67
N LEU A 41 1.79 -1.88 -0.50
CA LEU A 41 2.01 -0.48 -0.15
C LEU A 41 1.43 0.45 -1.22
N ASP A 42 1.64 0.14 -2.48
CA ASP A 42 1.13 0.94 -3.58
C ASP A 42 -0.40 0.95 -3.61
N GLN A 43 -1.03 -0.21 -3.34
CA GLN A 43 -2.48 -0.30 -3.23
C GLN A 43 -3.02 0.54 -2.07
N CYS A 44 -2.35 0.50 -0.91
CA CYS A 44 -2.77 1.27 0.26
C CYS A 44 -2.64 2.77 0.01
N ARG A 45 -1.56 3.20 -0.63
CA ARG A 45 -1.37 4.61 -0.97
C ARG A 45 -2.40 5.10 -1.98
N ASP A 46 -2.73 4.28 -2.97
CA ASP A 46 -3.78 4.58 -3.93
C ASP A 46 -5.14 4.71 -3.24
N LEU A 47 -5.43 3.81 -2.30
CA LEU A 47 -6.67 3.86 -1.53
C LEU A 47 -6.78 5.17 -0.74
N LEU A 48 -5.72 5.60 -0.07
CA LEU A 48 -5.71 6.88 0.64
C LEU A 48 -5.96 8.05 -0.30
N ARG A 49 -5.37 8.02 -1.49
CA ARG A 49 -5.57 9.05 -2.51
C ARG A 49 -7.03 9.10 -2.95
N GLN A 50 -7.65 7.95 -3.18
CA GLN A 50 -9.06 7.88 -3.53
C GLN A 50 -9.94 8.46 -2.43
N ARG A 51 -9.67 8.10 -1.16
CA ARG A 51 -10.44 8.59 -0.02
C ARG A 51 -10.34 10.10 0.10
N ARG A 52 -9.15 10.66 -0.12
CA ARG A 52 -8.94 12.11 -0.08
C ARG A 52 -9.72 12.80 -1.20
N ALA A 53 -9.66 12.27 -2.41
CA ALA A 53 -10.37 12.83 -3.56
C ALA A 53 -11.89 12.84 -3.31
N LEU A 54 -12.43 11.75 -2.79
CA LEU A 54 -13.86 11.67 -2.48
C LEU A 54 -14.29 12.74 -1.47
N ARG A 55 -13.49 12.93 -0.41
CA ARG A 55 -13.78 13.97 0.58
C ARG A 55 -13.73 15.37 -0.01
N GLU A 56 -12.76 15.63 -0.89
CA GLU A 56 -12.64 16.95 -1.55
C GLU A 56 -13.83 17.27 -2.41
N PHE A 57 -14.45 16.25 -3.00
CA PHE A 57 -15.67 16.42 -3.81
C PHE A 57 -16.96 16.28 -3.00
N GLY A 58 -16.86 16.20 -1.66
CA GLY A 58 -18.04 16.08 -0.81
C GLY A 58 -18.68 14.70 -0.82
N GLU A 59 -17.99 13.70 -1.32
CA GLU A 59 -18.49 12.34 -1.39
C GLU A 59 -18.01 11.50 -0.21
N ASN A 60 -18.65 10.33 -0.02
CA ASN A 60 -18.27 9.43 1.07
C ASN A 60 -16.95 8.73 0.80
N ALA A 61 -15.94 9.02 1.63
CA ALA A 61 -14.62 8.41 1.51
C ALA A 61 -14.67 6.87 1.61
N ASP A 62 -15.66 6.31 2.30
CA ASP A 62 -15.81 4.86 2.44
C ASP A 62 -16.24 4.18 1.13
N ALA A 63 -16.61 4.94 0.11
CA ALA A 63 -16.86 4.40 -1.22
C ALA A 63 -15.56 4.00 -1.95
N ALA A 64 -14.40 4.47 -1.47
CA ALA A 64 -13.12 4.09 -2.05
C ALA A 64 -12.84 2.61 -1.82
N LYS A 65 -12.29 1.95 -2.85
CA LYS A 65 -11.95 0.52 -2.79
C LYS A 65 -10.53 0.31 -3.30
N PRO A 66 -9.80 -0.68 -2.75
CA PRO A 66 -8.49 -1.02 -3.30
C PRO A 66 -8.61 -1.38 -4.78
N ARG A 67 -7.70 -0.84 -5.58
CA ARG A 67 -7.63 -1.16 -7.01
C ARG A 67 -6.71 -2.35 -7.21
N ASP A 68 -6.90 -3.02 -8.34
CA ASP A 68 -6.03 -4.09 -8.76
C ASP A 68 -4.57 -3.58 -8.83
N VAL A 69 -3.63 -4.41 -8.41
CA VAL A 69 -2.20 -4.10 -8.43
C VAL A 69 -1.76 -3.64 -9.82
N GLU A 70 -2.20 -4.36 -10.85
CA GLU A 70 -1.85 -4.02 -12.24
C GLU A 70 -2.26 -2.60 -12.62
N ILE A 71 -3.45 -2.16 -12.17
CA ILE A 71 -3.94 -0.81 -12.44
C ILE A 71 -3.10 0.21 -11.69
N VAL A 72 -2.79 -0.04 -10.42
CA VAL A 72 -1.98 0.86 -9.60
C VAL A 72 -0.58 1.04 -10.19
N GLU A 73 0.05 -0.02 -10.63
CA GLU A 73 1.39 0.02 -11.22
C GLU A 73 1.42 0.81 -12.54
N ARG A 74 0.34 0.80 -13.30
CA ARG A 74 0.23 1.62 -14.51
C ARG A 74 0.28 3.11 -14.22
N TYR A 75 -0.29 3.56 -13.11
CA TYR A 75 -0.27 4.95 -12.73
C TYR A 75 1.11 5.42 -12.27
N LYS A 76 1.96 4.50 -11.87
CA LYS A 76 3.32 4.80 -11.44
C LYS A 76 4.31 4.91 -12.59
N GLY A 77 4.00 4.30 -13.67
CA GLY A 77 4.85 4.27 -14.88
C GLY A 77 5.02 5.63 -15.54
#